data_719a688445aec416dcc10ce2140beee2
#
_entry.id   719a688445aec416dcc10ce2140beee2
#
_cell.length_a   1.000
_cell.length_b   1.000
_cell.length_c   1.000
_cell.angle_alpha   90.00
_cell.angle_beta   90.00
_cell.angle_gamma   90.00
#
_symmetry.space_group_name_H-M   'P 1'
#
loop_
_entity.id
_entity.type
_entity.pdbx_description
1 polymer ?
#
loop_
_entity_poly.entity_id
_entity_poly.type
_entity_poly.pdbx_seq_one_letter_code
_entity_poly.pdbx_strand_id
1 'polypeptide(L)'
;LITSLLKSNSGFLVKWENNTFRKIPNTEGSGPNGIAFDEEAGLMYINYNQGDKIVSFDINKNKIINSQYIEAPDNPYIDGGHIWITSLDFQPNDFGECEFKDTCSLPFSIYKLDRESLNIVRKYSFSKSIFGLPTVAVPVEDEVYMGSFHSDRIGVFQHN
;
A
#
# COMPACT_ATOMS: atom_id res chain seq x y z
N LEU A 1 -15.03 4.83 12.40
CA LEU A 1 -14.05 4.00 13.14
C LEU A 1 -14.51 2.54 13.28
N ILE A 2 -15.75 2.27 13.74
CA ILE A 2 -16.27 0.89 13.94
C ILE A 2 -16.39 0.13 12.61
N THR A 3 -16.89 0.75 11.55
CA THR A 3 -16.99 0.12 10.21
C THR A 3 -15.63 -0.24 9.63
N SER A 4 -14.62 0.57 9.92
CA SER A 4 -13.22 0.34 9.55
C SER A 4 -12.65 -0.89 10.24
N LEU A 5 -12.88 -1.04 11.55
CA LEU A 5 -12.45 -2.20 12.34
C LEU A 5 -13.12 -3.52 11.92
N LEU A 6 -14.31 -3.46 11.30
CA LEU A 6 -15.04 -4.64 10.83
C LEU A 6 -14.68 -5.06 9.38
N LYS A 7 -13.62 -4.48 8.79
CA LYS A 7 -13.20 -4.76 7.39
C LYS A 7 -14.39 -4.66 6.41
N SER A 8 -15.26 -3.66 6.59
CA SER A 8 -16.43 -3.46 5.74
C SER A 8 -16.03 -2.85 4.38
N ASN A 9 -16.73 -3.21 3.31
CA ASN A 9 -16.57 -2.61 1.98
C ASN A 9 -17.19 -1.20 1.90
N SER A 10 -17.02 -0.38 2.93
CA SER A 10 -17.61 0.96 3.01
C SER A 10 -16.76 2.05 2.35
N GLY A 11 -15.48 1.78 2.09
CA GLY A 11 -14.59 2.70 1.39
C GLY A 11 -14.76 2.61 -0.13
N PHE A 12 -14.49 3.70 -0.84
CA PHE A 12 -14.47 3.77 -2.30
C PHE A 12 -13.63 4.96 -2.74
N LEU A 13 -13.25 5.01 -4.01
CA LEU A 13 -12.53 6.13 -4.60
C LEU A 13 -13.50 7.19 -5.12
N VAL A 14 -13.07 8.45 -5.02
CA VAL A 14 -13.79 9.58 -5.58
C VAL A 14 -12.89 10.38 -6.51
N LYS A 15 -13.46 10.90 -7.59
CA LYS A 15 -12.81 11.82 -8.53
C LYS A 15 -13.39 13.22 -8.33
N TRP A 16 -12.52 14.21 -8.25
CA TRP A 16 -12.92 15.62 -8.33
C TRP A 16 -13.07 16.03 -9.80
N GLU A 17 -14.26 16.42 -10.18
CA GLU A 17 -14.58 16.79 -11.55
C GLU A 17 -15.74 17.79 -11.56
N ASN A 18 -15.63 18.86 -12.36
CA ASN A 18 -16.65 19.91 -12.48
C ASN A 18 -17.13 20.46 -11.12
N ASN A 19 -16.18 20.80 -10.24
CA ASN A 19 -16.43 21.34 -8.89
C ASN A 19 -17.24 20.41 -7.97
N THR A 20 -17.22 19.09 -8.20
CA THR A 20 -17.89 18.11 -7.33
C THR A 20 -17.09 16.82 -7.23
N PHE A 21 -17.22 16.12 -6.11
CA PHE A 21 -16.72 14.76 -5.96
C PHE A 21 -17.74 13.76 -6.51
N ARG A 22 -17.26 12.85 -7.34
CA ARG A 22 -18.04 11.73 -7.86
C ARG A 22 -17.38 10.41 -7.50
N LYS A 23 -18.18 9.45 -7.03
CA LYS A 23 -17.71 8.10 -6.77
C LYS A 23 -17.27 7.44 -8.08
N ILE A 24 -16.11 6.76 -8.03
CA ILE A 24 -15.67 5.87 -9.11
C ILE A 24 -16.34 4.51 -8.88
N PRO A 25 -17.20 4.04 -9.82
CA PRO A 25 -17.89 2.76 -9.66
C PRO A 25 -16.93 1.58 -9.55
N ASN A 26 -17.33 0.52 -8.84
CA ASN A 26 -16.58 -0.73 -8.68
C ASN A 26 -15.22 -0.59 -7.98
N THR A 27 -15.04 0.49 -7.20
CA THR A 27 -13.86 0.70 -6.35
C THR A 27 -14.17 0.50 -4.88
N GLU A 28 -15.28 -0.15 -4.55
CA GLU A 28 -15.65 -0.42 -3.17
C GLU A 28 -14.69 -1.43 -2.54
N GLY A 29 -14.28 -1.14 -1.31
CA GLY A 29 -13.38 -2.00 -0.55
C GLY A 29 -13.20 -1.53 0.89
N SER A 30 -12.51 -2.33 1.67
CA SER A 30 -12.24 -2.05 3.08
C SER A 30 -10.93 -1.26 3.21
N GLY A 31 -11.04 0.00 3.63
CA GLY A 31 -9.90 0.88 3.86
C GLY A 31 -9.05 1.13 2.61
N PRO A 32 -9.60 1.71 1.52
CA PRO A 32 -8.74 2.19 0.42
C PRO A 32 -7.78 3.22 0.98
N ASN A 33 -6.48 3.00 0.77
CA ASN A 33 -5.40 3.79 1.33
C ASN A 33 -4.54 4.40 0.23
N GLY A 34 -3.55 3.65 -0.28
CA GLY A 34 -2.65 4.15 -1.32
C GLY A 34 -3.15 3.88 -2.73
N ILE A 35 -2.82 4.79 -3.65
CA ILE A 35 -3.06 4.62 -5.08
C ILE A 35 -1.80 4.97 -5.87
N ALA A 36 -1.55 4.26 -6.98
CA ALA A 36 -0.61 4.65 -8.01
C ALA A 36 -1.28 4.56 -9.37
N PHE A 37 -0.89 5.45 -10.28
CA PHE A 37 -1.51 5.57 -11.58
C PHE A 37 -0.52 5.29 -12.70
N ASP A 38 -0.86 4.38 -13.59
CA ASP A 38 -0.14 4.05 -14.82
C ASP A 38 -0.91 4.67 -15.99
N GLU A 39 -0.48 5.85 -16.40
CA GLU A 39 -1.14 6.61 -17.48
C GLU A 39 -1.05 5.88 -18.83
N GLU A 40 0.07 5.22 -19.10
CA GLU A 40 0.31 4.52 -20.36
C GLU A 40 -0.63 3.31 -20.52
N ALA A 41 -0.78 2.53 -19.45
CA ALA A 41 -1.67 1.36 -19.44
C ALA A 41 -3.13 1.71 -19.16
N GLY A 42 -3.43 2.92 -18.66
CA GLY A 42 -4.77 3.30 -18.20
C GLY A 42 -5.21 2.50 -16.98
N LEU A 43 -4.24 2.10 -16.14
CA LEU A 43 -4.47 1.31 -14.93
C LEU A 43 -4.24 2.15 -13.69
N MET A 44 -5.02 1.87 -12.66
CA MET A 44 -4.82 2.37 -11.30
C MET A 44 -4.59 1.19 -10.37
N TYR A 45 -3.53 1.26 -9.57
CA TYR A 45 -3.25 0.30 -8.51
C TYR A 45 -3.79 0.84 -7.21
N ILE A 46 -4.66 0.06 -6.55
CA ILE A 46 -5.36 0.48 -5.34
C ILE A 46 -5.04 -0.48 -4.22
N ASN A 47 -4.49 0.03 -3.13
CA ASN A 47 -4.28 -0.71 -1.90
C ASN A 47 -5.50 -0.57 -0.99
N TYR A 48 -6.06 -1.70 -0.57
CA TYR A 48 -7.10 -1.78 0.46
C TYR A 48 -6.45 -2.27 1.75
N ASN A 49 -6.00 -1.33 2.58
CA ASN A 49 -5.24 -1.62 3.79
C ASN A 49 -5.96 -2.60 4.72
N GLN A 50 -7.22 -2.35 5.03
CA GLN A 50 -8.02 -3.24 5.89
C GLN A 50 -8.63 -4.42 5.12
N GLY A 51 -8.60 -4.38 3.80
CA GLY A 51 -9.03 -5.45 2.91
C GLY A 51 -7.92 -6.44 2.58
N ASP A 52 -6.70 -6.21 3.08
CA ASP A 52 -5.52 -7.06 2.89
C ASP A 52 -5.26 -7.39 1.40
N LYS A 53 -5.31 -6.40 0.53
CA LYS A 53 -5.09 -6.61 -0.91
C LYS A 53 -4.66 -5.36 -1.67
N ILE A 54 -3.95 -5.60 -2.77
CA ILE A 54 -3.82 -4.67 -3.88
C ILE A 54 -4.67 -5.15 -5.06
N VAL A 55 -5.19 -4.22 -5.83
CA VAL A 55 -5.83 -4.52 -7.11
C VAL A 55 -5.29 -3.64 -8.22
N SER A 56 -5.29 -4.14 -9.47
CA SER A 56 -5.19 -3.32 -10.66
C SER A 56 -6.60 -3.05 -11.20
N PHE A 57 -6.90 -1.80 -11.45
CA PHE A 57 -8.22 -1.31 -11.88
C PHE A 57 -8.11 -0.60 -13.23
N ASP A 58 -8.81 -1.10 -14.24
CA ASP A 58 -8.91 -0.46 -15.55
C ASP A 58 -9.91 0.69 -15.47
N ILE A 59 -9.42 1.92 -15.63
CA ILE A 59 -10.20 3.13 -15.47
C ILE A 59 -11.22 3.29 -16.60
N ASN A 60 -10.87 2.87 -17.81
CA ASN A 60 -11.73 3.00 -18.98
C ASN A 60 -12.89 2.00 -18.95
N LYS A 61 -12.64 0.81 -18.42
CA LYS A 61 -13.65 -0.26 -18.29
C LYS A 61 -14.37 -0.26 -16.94
N ASN A 62 -13.91 0.59 -15.98
CA ASN A 62 -14.39 0.59 -14.60
C ASN A 62 -14.40 -0.82 -13.98
N LYS A 63 -13.27 -1.54 -14.09
CA LYS A 63 -13.20 -2.96 -13.74
C LYS A 63 -11.87 -3.31 -13.09
N ILE A 64 -11.93 -4.11 -12.00
CA ILE A 64 -10.76 -4.78 -11.45
C ILE A 64 -10.28 -5.84 -12.45
N ILE A 65 -8.98 -5.83 -12.77
CA ILE A 65 -8.33 -6.77 -13.68
C ILE A 65 -7.66 -7.88 -12.88
N ASN A 66 -6.81 -7.52 -11.92
CA ASN A 66 -6.08 -8.45 -11.07
C ASN A 66 -6.22 -8.05 -9.60
N SER A 67 -6.01 -9.02 -8.71
CA SER A 67 -5.97 -8.81 -7.27
C SER A 67 -4.92 -9.72 -6.65
N GLN A 68 -4.12 -9.18 -5.72
CA GLN A 68 -3.12 -9.91 -4.94
C GLN A 68 -3.35 -9.66 -3.45
N TYR A 69 -3.31 -10.74 -2.65
CA TYR A 69 -3.33 -10.64 -1.20
C TYR A 69 -2.01 -10.05 -0.70
N ILE A 70 -2.08 -8.97 0.06
CA ILE A 70 -0.99 -8.33 0.81
C ILE A 70 -1.60 -7.87 2.13
N GLU A 71 -1.03 -8.28 3.26
CA GLU A 71 -1.51 -7.87 4.58
C GLU A 71 -1.30 -6.37 4.79
N ALA A 72 -2.34 -5.66 5.20
CA ALA A 72 -2.36 -4.23 5.49
C ALA A 72 -1.44 -3.38 4.57
N PRO A 73 -1.64 -3.42 3.23
CA PRO A 73 -0.79 -2.68 2.30
C PRO A 73 -1.02 -1.18 2.43
N ASP A 74 0.07 -0.39 2.33
CA ASP A 74 0.02 1.06 2.31
C ASP A 74 0.25 1.60 0.89
N ASN A 75 1.12 2.57 0.64
CA ASN A 75 1.22 3.21 -0.66
C ASN A 75 1.97 2.33 -1.68
N PRO A 76 1.41 2.14 -2.88
CA PRO A 76 2.12 1.50 -3.99
C PRO A 76 3.01 2.52 -4.70
N TYR A 77 4.18 2.08 -5.17
CA TYR A 77 5.09 2.86 -6.00
C TYR A 77 5.44 2.08 -7.26
N ILE A 78 5.26 2.70 -8.44
CA ILE A 78 5.57 2.07 -9.73
C ILE A 78 7.02 2.37 -10.10
N ASP A 79 7.78 1.31 -10.38
CA ASP A 79 9.14 1.37 -10.90
C ASP A 79 9.31 0.41 -12.08
N GLY A 80 9.32 0.95 -13.28
CA GLY A 80 9.41 0.17 -14.51
C GLY A 80 8.35 -0.93 -14.59
N GLY A 81 8.78 -2.19 -14.68
CA GLY A 81 7.91 -3.38 -14.74
C GLY A 81 7.42 -3.88 -13.38
N HIS A 82 7.65 -3.13 -12.29
CA HIS A 82 7.33 -3.58 -10.93
C HIS A 82 6.51 -2.57 -10.15
N ILE A 83 5.85 -3.07 -9.09
CA ILE A 83 5.19 -2.27 -8.08
C ILE A 83 5.83 -2.61 -6.73
N TRP A 84 6.22 -1.58 -6.00
CA TRP A 84 6.74 -1.70 -4.64
C TRP A 84 5.67 -1.28 -3.64
N ILE A 85 5.48 -2.07 -2.58
CA ILE A 85 4.42 -1.85 -1.59
C ILE A 85 4.98 -2.10 -0.20
N THR A 86 4.66 -1.23 0.73
CA THR A 86 4.85 -1.47 2.16
C THR A 86 3.66 -2.24 2.72
N SER A 87 3.93 -3.12 3.67
CA SER A 87 2.93 -3.93 4.36
C SER A 87 3.24 -3.93 5.86
N LEU A 88 2.22 -3.73 6.67
CA LEU A 88 2.33 -3.76 8.13
C LEU A 88 2.00 -5.17 8.62
N ASP A 89 3.02 -5.89 9.09
CA ASP A 89 2.93 -7.31 9.51
C ASP A 89 2.54 -7.42 11.01
N PHE A 90 1.58 -6.60 11.48
CA PHE A 90 1.13 -6.62 12.87
C PHE A 90 -0.37 -6.36 12.99
N GLN A 91 -0.95 -6.69 14.13
CA GLN A 91 -2.35 -6.45 14.40
C GLN A 91 -2.60 -5.00 14.89
N PRO A 92 -3.77 -4.42 14.65
CA PRO A 92 -4.09 -3.05 15.08
C PRO A 92 -3.89 -2.79 16.58
N ASN A 93 -4.03 -3.82 17.43
CA ASN A 93 -3.81 -3.70 18.87
C ASN A 93 -2.35 -3.47 19.25
N ASP A 94 -1.41 -3.95 18.41
CA ASP A 94 0.03 -3.80 18.68
C ASP A 94 0.49 -2.35 18.47
N PHE A 95 -0.29 -1.57 17.72
CA PHE A 95 0.00 -0.16 17.46
C PHE A 95 0.03 0.69 18.73
N GLY A 96 -0.79 0.36 19.73
CA GLY A 96 -0.82 1.06 21.03
C GLY A 96 0.53 1.07 21.75
N GLU A 97 1.41 0.10 21.49
CA GLU A 97 2.77 0.08 22.04
C GLU A 97 3.69 1.14 21.43
N CYS A 98 3.34 1.68 20.27
CA CYS A 98 4.12 2.67 19.53
C CYS A 98 3.68 4.11 19.77
N GLU A 99 2.48 4.35 20.32
CA GLU A 99 1.84 5.67 20.39
C GLU A 99 2.71 6.75 21.08
N PHE A 100 3.53 6.35 22.05
CA PHE A 100 4.36 7.27 22.84
C PHE A 100 5.87 7.08 22.59
N LYS A 101 6.28 6.39 21.53
CA LYS A 101 7.68 6.17 21.19
C LYS A 101 8.05 7.00 19.96
N ASP A 102 9.24 7.57 19.96
CA ASP A 102 9.77 8.32 18.80
C ASP A 102 9.96 7.42 17.57
N THR A 103 10.12 6.12 17.77
CA THR A 103 10.21 5.11 16.72
C THR A 103 9.42 3.86 17.11
N CYS A 104 8.76 3.27 16.13
CA CYS A 104 8.02 2.04 16.31
C CYS A 104 8.73 0.88 15.60
N SER A 105 9.14 -0.14 16.35
CA SER A 105 9.87 -1.32 15.83
C SER A 105 8.95 -2.52 15.53
N LEU A 106 7.68 -2.28 15.24
CA LEU A 106 6.75 -3.33 14.83
C LEU A 106 7.17 -3.94 13.49
N PRO A 107 6.89 -5.24 13.28
CA PRO A 107 7.28 -5.93 12.06
C PRO A 107 6.57 -5.38 10.82
N PHE A 108 7.30 -5.35 9.72
CA PHE A 108 6.78 -4.92 8.42
C PHE A 108 7.46 -5.69 7.29
N SER A 109 6.86 -5.64 6.12
CA SER A 109 7.44 -6.17 4.89
C SER A 109 7.38 -5.18 3.75
N ILE A 110 8.30 -5.35 2.81
CA ILE A 110 8.29 -4.66 1.51
C ILE A 110 8.08 -5.73 0.44
N TYR A 111 7.08 -5.54 -0.39
CA TYR A 111 6.80 -6.42 -1.52
C TYR A 111 7.22 -5.77 -2.83
N LYS A 112 7.86 -6.56 -3.69
CA LYS A 112 8.08 -6.26 -5.11
C LYS A 112 7.15 -7.15 -5.91
N LEU A 113 6.23 -6.56 -6.66
CA LEU A 113 5.27 -7.28 -7.51
C LEU A 113 5.59 -7.07 -8.97
N ASP A 114 5.25 -8.02 -9.81
CA ASP A 114 5.15 -7.81 -11.25
C ASP A 114 3.96 -6.88 -11.55
N ARG A 115 4.21 -5.82 -12.34
CA ARG A 115 3.23 -4.76 -12.60
C ARG A 115 1.99 -5.24 -13.35
N GLU A 116 2.14 -6.20 -14.25
CA GLU A 116 1.03 -6.66 -15.08
C GLU A 116 0.14 -7.67 -14.35
N SER A 117 0.77 -8.68 -13.74
CA SER A 117 0.05 -9.80 -13.13
C SER A 117 -0.26 -9.61 -11.64
N LEU A 118 0.40 -8.67 -10.96
CA LEU A 118 0.46 -8.49 -9.51
C LEU A 118 1.07 -9.68 -8.76
N ASN A 119 1.70 -10.63 -9.44
CA ASN A 119 2.39 -11.72 -8.77
C ASN A 119 3.55 -11.21 -7.92
N ILE A 120 3.73 -11.81 -6.72
CA ILE A 120 4.85 -11.47 -5.85
C ILE A 120 6.15 -11.98 -6.48
N VAL A 121 7.04 -11.04 -6.85
CA VAL A 121 8.40 -11.32 -7.32
C VAL A 121 9.32 -11.53 -6.12
N ARG A 122 9.21 -10.68 -5.11
CA ARG A 122 10.02 -10.77 -3.89
C ARG A 122 9.33 -10.14 -2.69
N LYS A 123 9.62 -10.68 -1.50
CA LYS A 123 9.23 -10.14 -0.19
C LYS A 123 10.48 -9.94 0.65
N TYR A 124 10.63 -8.76 1.25
CA TYR A 124 11.64 -8.43 2.25
C TYR A 124 10.95 -8.22 3.59
N SER A 125 11.31 -8.97 4.63
CA SER A 125 10.64 -8.92 5.93
C SER A 125 11.58 -8.41 7.02
N PHE A 126 11.07 -7.52 7.87
CA PHE A 126 11.80 -6.86 8.95
C PHE A 126 11.03 -7.07 10.26
N SER A 127 11.55 -7.91 11.15
CA SER A 127 10.89 -8.25 12.42
C SER A 127 11.34 -7.41 13.61
N LYS A 128 12.56 -6.84 13.52
CA LYS A 128 13.15 -5.97 14.55
C LYS A 128 14.03 -4.94 13.87
N SER A 129 13.64 -3.69 13.90
CA SER A 129 14.36 -2.62 13.24
C SER A 129 14.25 -1.34 14.09
N ILE A 130 15.24 -0.45 13.99
CA ILE A 130 15.17 0.90 14.54
C ILE A 130 14.30 1.83 13.67
N PHE A 131 13.73 1.31 12.62
CA PHE A 131 12.81 1.95 11.70
C PHE A 131 11.54 1.12 11.66
N GLY A 132 10.38 1.73 11.63
CA GLY A 132 9.13 1.03 11.57
C GLY A 132 8.03 1.83 10.90
N LEU A 133 6.87 1.19 10.74
CA LEU A 133 5.66 1.76 10.14
C LEU A 133 5.90 2.44 8.78
N PRO A 134 6.60 1.77 7.83
CA PRO A 134 6.82 2.34 6.51
C PRO A 134 5.50 2.54 5.78
N THR A 135 5.38 3.66 5.08
CA THR A 135 4.22 4.00 4.27
C THR A 135 4.51 3.95 2.77
N VAL A 136 5.77 4.08 2.39
CA VAL A 136 6.20 4.04 1.00
C VAL A 136 7.58 3.41 0.89
N ALA A 137 7.83 2.68 -0.20
CA ALA A 137 9.13 2.12 -0.56
C ALA A 137 9.49 2.55 -1.99
N VAL A 138 10.59 3.26 -2.14
CA VAL A 138 11.04 3.82 -3.43
C VAL A 138 12.40 3.20 -3.79
N PRO A 139 12.49 2.35 -4.82
CA PRO A 139 13.76 1.82 -5.30
C PRO A 139 14.55 2.91 -6.02
N VAL A 140 15.84 2.95 -5.76
CA VAL A 140 16.81 3.82 -6.43
C VAL A 140 18.10 3.01 -6.64
N GLU A 141 18.40 2.64 -7.87
CA GLU A 141 19.51 1.74 -8.18
C GLU A 141 19.39 0.40 -7.41
N ASP A 142 20.37 0.08 -6.56
CA ASP A 142 20.44 -1.15 -5.76
C ASP A 142 19.82 -1.00 -4.35
N GLU A 143 19.28 0.16 -4.04
CA GLU A 143 18.73 0.50 -2.71
C GLU A 143 17.24 0.76 -2.77
N VAL A 144 16.56 0.53 -1.64
CA VAL A 144 15.17 0.91 -1.45
C VAL A 144 15.09 1.87 -0.27
N TYR A 145 14.57 3.05 -0.54
CA TYR A 145 14.32 4.11 0.43
C TYR A 145 12.91 4.00 0.98
N MET A 146 12.75 4.05 2.29
CA MET A 146 11.45 3.90 2.96
C MET A 146 11.11 5.14 3.76
N GLY A 147 9.95 5.75 3.45
CA GLY A 147 9.32 6.77 4.28
C GLY A 147 8.39 6.13 5.32
N SER A 148 8.18 6.81 6.45
CA SER A 148 7.34 6.34 7.55
C SER A 148 6.46 7.47 8.07
N PHE A 149 5.28 7.13 8.59
CA PHE A 149 4.44 8.11 9.27
C PHE A 149 4.76 8.22 10.79
N HIS A 150 5.59 7.32 11.31
CA HIS A 150 5.95 7.29 12.75
C HIS A 150 7.41 6.86 12.94
N SER A 151 8.32 7.58 12.30
CA SER A 151 9.78 7.46 12.48
C SER A 151 10.43 8.81 12.22
N ASP A 152 11.50 9.09 12.94
CA ASP A 152 12.30 10.32 12.83
C ASP A 152 13.37 10.25 11.72
N ARG A 153 13.35 9.20 10.89
CA ARG A 153 14.39 8.91 9.89
C ARG A 153 13.83 8.25 8.64
N ILE A 154 14.61 8.26 7.56
CA ILE A 154 14.40 7.47 6.37
C ILE A 154 15.10 6.12 6.56
N GLY A 155 14.41 5.02 6.27
CA GLY A 155 15.01 3.69 6.19
C GLY A 155 15.59 3.42 4.81
N VAL A 156 16.72 2.70 4.75
CA VAL A 156 17.33 2.27 3.47
C VAL A 156 17.79 0.83 3.62
N PHE A 157 17.55 0.00 2.58
CA PHE A 157 18.11 -1.35 2.50
C PHE A 157 18.51 -1.70 1.06
N GLN A 158 19.47 -2.62 0.91
CA GLN A 158 19.87 -3.16 -0.39
C GLN A 158 18.94 -4.29 -0.82
N HIS A 159 18.51 -4.30 -2.09
CA HIS A 159 17.52 -5.23 -2.61
C HIS A 159 18.06 -6.24 -3.65
N ASN A 160 19.38 -6.39 -3.73
CA ASN A 160 20.07 -7.35 -4.62
C ASN A 160 19.80 -8.81 -4.25
#